data_45bbe0d3010537df055945da4d5b6b04
#
_entry.id   45bbe0d3010537df055945da4d5b6b04
#
_cell.length_a   1.000
_cell.length_b   1.000
_cell.length_c   1.000
_cell.angle_alpha   90.00
_cell.angle_beta   90.00
_cell.angle_gamma   90.00
#
_symmetry.space_group_name_H-M   'P 1'
#
loop_
_entity.id
_entity.type
_entity.pdbx_description
1 polymer ?
#
loop_
_entity_poly.entity_id
_entity_poly.type
_entity_poly.pdbx_seq_one_letter_code
_entity_poly.pdbx_strand_id
1 'polypeptide(L)'
;MYYHKLKFGILTSDEQLNKYCNIKIEFKNEYFSGDNPEDGGFSFYLNDSYICLDMDINSCCICNISGDYSIENMTAGYISIPEKYTDTVLKVELEENMLPGCAWRISMEQFNIIYDKMNSAIQIGKLEFNRKTYRIFNNVFVQLDSENYMACIIITRI
;
A
#
# COMPACT_ATOMS: atom_id res chain seq x y z
N MET A 1 1.27 17.42 14.80
CA MET A 1 1.33 17.11 13.36
C MET A 1 -0.03 16.66 12.89
N TYR A 2 -0.49 17.14 11.77
CA TYR A 2 -1.81 16.83 11.23
C TYR A 2 -1.73 15.70 10.23
N TYR A 3 -2.52 14.64 10.44
CA TYR A 3 -2.64 13.51 9.52
C TYR A 3 -3.97 13.57 8.80
N HIS A 4 -3.96 13.26 7.51
CA HIS A 4 -5.16 13.11 6.72
C HIS A 4 -5.64 11.66 6.75
N LYS A 5 -6.94 11.47 6.62
CA LYS A 5 -7.53 10.16 6.36
C LYS A 5 -8.02 10.15 4.92
N LEU A 6 -7.54 9.21 4.13
CA LEU A 6 -7.92 9.08 2.73
C LEU A 6 -8.73 7.83 2.50
N LYS A 7 -9.80 7.98 1.76
CA LYS A 7 -10.60 6.87 1.27
C LYS A 7 -10.07 6.40 -0.07
N PHE A 8 -10.24 5.12 -0.34
CA PHE A 8 -9.81 4.48 -1.57
C PHE A 8 -11.01 3.86 -2.27
N GLY A 9 -11.08 3.99 -3.58
CA GLY A 9 -12.03 3.31 -4.43
C GLY A 9 -11.38 2.10 -5.10
N ILE A 10 -12.20 1.16 -5.53
CA ILE A 10 -11.78 -0.08 -6.17
C ILE A 10 -12.10 0.01 -7.65
N LEU A 11 -11.08 -0.19 -8.51
CA LEU A 11 -11.24 -0.24 -9.96
C LEU A 11 -10.88 -1.63 -10.48
N THR A 12 -11.74 -2.20 -11.31
CA THR A 12 -11.56 -3.53 -11.89
C THR A 12 -11.57 -3.54 -13.40
N SER A 13 -11.46 -2.38 -14.05
CA SER A 13 -11.39 -2.32 -15.51
C SER A 13 -10.09 -2.96 -16.03
N ASP A 14 -10.17 -3.67 -17.14
CA ASP A 14 -9.03 -4.39 -17.72
C ASP A 14 -7.87 -3.44 -18.05
N GLU A 15 -8.17 -2.24 -18.54
CA GLU A 15 -7.16 -1.25 -18.86
C GLU A 15 -6.30 -0.88 -17.64
N GLN A 16 -6.94 -0.59 -16.50
CA GLN A 16 -6.25 -0.22 -15.28
C GLN A 16 -5.54 -1.42 -14.64
N LEU A 17 -6.16 -2.59 -14.65
CA LEU A 17 -5.54 -3.81 -14.15
C LEU A 17 -4.28 -4.14 -14.92
N ASN A 18 -4.31 -4.06 -16.25
CA ASN A 18 -3.15 -4.34 -17.09
C ASN A 18 -2.00 -3.35 -16.86
N LYS A 19 -2.34 -2.12 -16.51
CA LYS A 19 -1.34 -1.08 -16.25
C LYS A 19 -0.60 -1.28 -14.92
N TYR A 20 -1.28 -1.72 -13.87
CA TYR A 20 -0.73 -1.71 -12.51
C TYR A 20 -0.53 -3.08 -11.86
N CYS A 21 -1.34 -4.09 -12.19
CA CYS A 21 -1.30 -5.38 -11.48
C CYS A 21 0.00 -6.16 -11.66
N ASN A 22 0.75 -5.90 -12.72
CA ASN A 22 2.01 -6.59 -13.01
C ASN A 22 3.22 -5.93 -12.35
N ILE A 23 3.05 -4.78 -11.71
CA ILE A 23 4.13 -4.11 -10.99
C ILE A 23 4.52 -4.99 -9.81
N LYS A 24 5.82 -5.26 -9.69
CA LYS A 24 6.37 -6.02 -8.60
C LYS A 24 7.13 -5.10 -7.66
N ILE A 25 6.83 -5.19 -6.37
CA ILE A 25 7.58 -4.47 -5.35
C ILE A 25 8.81 -5.31 -4.99
N GLU A 26 9.99 -4.77 -5.21
CA GLU A 26 11.25 -5.45 -4.97
C GLU A 26 11.88 -4.97 -3.67
N PHE A 27 12.47 -5.91 -2.94
CA PHE A 27 13.21 -5.65 -1.72
C PHE A 27 14.69 -5.55 -2.05
N LYS A 28 15.33 -4.46 -1.64
CA LYS A 28 16.76 -4.23 -1.82
C LYS A 28 17.35 -3.77 -0.49
N ASN A 29 18.21 -4.61 0.11
CA ASN A 29 18.76 -4.33 1.45
C ASN A 29 17.62 -4.05 2.45
N GLU A 30 17.57 -2.85 3.02
CA GLU A 30 16.53 -2.43 3.96
C GLU A 30 15.48 -1.51 3.31
N TYR A 31 15.29 -1.63 2.00
CA TYR A 31 14.38 -0.78 1.23
C TYR A 31 13.56 -1.62 0.25
N PHE A 32 12.31 -1.22 0.05
CA PHE A 32 11.47 -1.82 -0.98
C PHE A 32 10.87 -0.74 -1.88
N SER A 33 10.69 -1.06 -3.13
CA SER A 33 10.09 -0.17 -4.12
C SER A 33 9.66 -0.93 -5.36
N GLY A 34 8.64 -0.44 -6.03
CA GLY A 34 8.28 -0.87 -7.37
C GLY A 34 9.13 -0.15 -8.41
N ASP A 35 9.37 -0.85 -9.52
CA ASP A 35 10.03 -0.28 -10.68
C ASP A 35 8.97 0.31 -11.61
N ASN A 36 8.44 1.47 -11.24
CA ASN A 36 7.46 2.18 -12.05
C ASN A 36 8.09 3.45 -12.59
N PRO A 37 8.26 3.57 -13.93
CA PRO A 37 8.85 4.75 -14.53
C PRO A 37 7.97 5.99 -14.50
N GLU A 38 6.69 5.85 -14.14
CA GLU A 38 5.80 7.00 -14.05
C GLU A 38 6.01 7.70 -12.70
N ASP A 39 6.38 8.97 -12.76
CA ASP A 39 6.47 9.81 -11.56
C ASP A 39 5.06 10.10 -11.07
N GLY A 40 4.76 9.66 -9.86
CA GLY A 40 3.52 10.00 -9.20
C GLY A 40 3.44 11.49 -8.91
N GLY A 41 2.26 12.06 -9.04
CA GLY A 41 2.05 13.47 -8.69
C GLY A 41 1.85 13.72 -7.20
N PHE A 42 1.56 12.66 -6.44
CA PHE A 42 1.32 12.70 -5.00
C PHE A 42 2.05 11.57 -4.32
N SER A 43 2.55 11.85 -3.13
CA SER A 43 3.15 10.86 -2.24
C SER A 43 2.44 10.90 -0.89
N PHE A 44 1.98 9.74 -0.42
CA PHE A 44 1.28 9.60 0.85
C PHE A 44 2.10 8.75 1.81
N TYR A 45 2.71 9.40 2.80
CA TYR A 45 3.47 8.70 3.84
C TYR A 45 2.51 8.16 4.91
N LEU A 46 2.72 6.92 5.32
CA LEU A 46 1.88 6.28 6.31
C LEU A 46 2.34 6.65 7.72
N ASN A 47 1.50 7.32 8.47
CA ASN A 47 1.78 7.78 9.84
C ASN A 47 3.14 8.49 9.92
N ASP A 48 3.99 8.16 10.90
CA ASP A 48 5.33 8.74 11.09
C ASP A 48 6.42 7.91 10.40
N SER A 49 6.05 7.02 9.49
CA SER A 49 7.00 6.14 8.83
C SER A 49 7.56 6.73 7.54
N TYR A 50 8.55 6.04 6.98
CA TYR A 50 9.06 6.29 5.64
C TYR A 50 8.41 5.40 4.59
N ILE A 51 7.28 4.76 4.92
CA ILE A 51 6.52 3.95 3.96
C ILE A 51 5.58 4.89 3.21
N CYS A 52 5.63 4.83 1.90
CA CYS A 52 4.98 5.79 1.03
C CYS A 52 4.17 5.09 -0.06
N LEU A 53 2.98 5.58 -0.29
CA LEU A 53 2.17 5.24 -1.46
C LEU A 53 2.26 6.39 -2.45
N ASP A 54 2.61 6.08 -3.69
CA ASP A 54 2.63 7.07 -4.77
C ASP A 54 1.38 6.93 -5.64
N MET A 55 0.83 8.05 -6.03
CA MET A 55 -0.37 8.13 -6.86
C MET A 55 -0.07 8.81 -8.18
N ASP A 56 -0.52 8.20 -9.29
CA ASP A 56 -0.49 8.83 -10.60
C ASP A 56 -1.48 9.98 -10.65
N ILE A 57 -1.00 11.17 -10.96
CA ILE A 57 -1.82 12.38 -10.99
C ILE A 57 -2.95 12.32 -12.02
N ASN A 58 -2.75 11.63 -13.12
CA ASN A 58 -3.74 11.59 -14.22
C ASN A 58 -4.90 10.64 -13.92
N SER A 59 -4.61 9.49 -13.34
CA SER A 59 -5.61 8.46 -13.05
C SER A 59 -6.10 8.48 -11.61
N CYS A 60 -5.37 9.14 -10.71
CA CYS A 60 -5.56 9.09 -9.25
C CYS A 60 -5.39 7.68 -8.68
N CYS A 61 -4.72 6.80 -9.41
CA CYS A 61 -4.48 5.42 -8.97
C CYS A 61 -3.15 5.28 -8.25
N ILE A 62 -3.11 4.43 -7.23
CA ILE A 62 -1.87 4.08 -6.56
C ILE A 62 -1.00 3.30 -7.55
N CYS A 63 0.19 3.82 -7.83
CA CYS A 63 1.10 3.29 -8.83
C CYS A 63 2.41 2.76 -8.24
N ASN A 64 2.68 2.98 -6.97
CA ASN A 64 3.87 2.45 -6.31
C ASN A 64 3.68 2.40 -4.79
N ILE A 65 4.42 1.51 -4.15
CA ILE A 65 4.65 1.53 -2.71
C ILE A 65 6.15 1.38 -2.47
N SER A 66 6.68 2.20 -1.59
CA SER A 66 8.11 2.18 -1.27
C SER A 66 8.32 2.44 0.22
N GLY A 67 9.49 2.11 0.72
CA GLY A 67 9.83 2.43 2.09
C GLY A 67 11.01 1.66 2.63
N ASP A 68 11.43 2.06 3.81
CA ASP A 68 12.44 1.37 4.58
C ASP A 68 11.79 0.26 5.41
N TYR A 69 12.44 -0.89 5.46
CA TYR A 69 12.03 -1.98 6.32
C TYR A 69 13.14 -2.38 7.28
N SER A 70 13.64 -1.42 8.02
CA SER A 70 14.63 -1.72 9.07
C SER A 70 14.05 -2.73 10.05
N ILE A 71 14.63 -3.92 10.08
CA ILE A 71 14.17 -5.03 10.93
C ILE A 71 14.18 -4.63 12.41
N GLU A 72 15.09 -3.73 12.79
CA GLU A 72 15.19 -3.24 14.17
C GLU A 72 13.92 -2.50 14.64
N ASN A 73 13.18 -1.90 13.70
CA ASN A 73 11.97 -1.14 14.00
C ASN A 73 10.69 -1.93 13.75
N MET A 74 10.80 -3.22 13.45
CA MET A 74 9.67 -4.08 13.15
C MET A 74 9.50 -5.17 14.21
N THR A 75 8.26 -5.54 14.45
CA THR A 75 7.95 -6.67 15.32
C THR A 75 8.05 -7.96 14.52
N ALA A 76 8.86 -8.91 14.99
CA ALA A 76 8.90 -10.23 14.38
C ALA A 76 7.58 -10.96 14.64
N GLY A 77 7.06 -11.63 13.62
CA GLY A 77 5.81 -12.36 13.76
C GLY A 77 5.49 -13.20 12.54
N TYR A 78 4.40 -13.94 12.62
CA TYR A 78 3.86 -14.73 11.52
C TYR A 78 2.87 -13.91 10.71
N ILE A 79 3.01 -13.95 9.39
CA ILE A 79 2.10 -13.28 8.47
C ILE A 79 1.36 -14.36 7.66
N SER A 80 0.04 -14.32 7.73
CA SER A 80 -0.79 -15.19 6.90
C SER A 80 -0.94 -14.57 5.51
N ILE A 81 -0.29 -15.19 4.53
CA ILE A 81 -0.36 -14.70 3.15
C ILE A 81 -1.75 -15.03 2.59
N PRO A 82 -2.49 -14.05 2.07
CA PRO A 82 -3.83 -14.28 1.55
C PRO A 82 -3.85 -15.27 0.38
N GLU A 83 -4.72 -16.26 0.46
CA GLU A 83 -4.94 -17.23 -0.62
C GLU A 83 -6.11 -16.83 -1.51
N LYS A 84 -7.06 -16.07 -0.96
CA LYS A 84 -8.22 -15.58 -1.69
C LYS A 84 -8.16 -14.07 -1.77
N TYR A 85 -8.20 -13.56 -2.97
CA TYR A 85 -8.14 -12.12 -3.24
C TYR A 85 -8.77 -11.80 -4.59
N THR A 86 -9.07 -10.53 -4.78
CA THR A 86 -9.51 -10.00 -6.06
C THR A 86 -8.46 -9.02 -6.56
N ASP A 87 -8.06 -9.16 -7.84
CA ASP A 87 -7.16 -8.19 -8.46
C ASP A 87 -7.89 -6.86 -8.63
N THR A 88 -7.23 -5.78 -8.24
CA THR A 88 -7.82 -4.46 -8.31
C THR A 88 -6.75 -3.38 -8.44
N VAL A 89 -7.21 -2.19 -8.75
CA VAL A 89 -6.41 -0.96 -8.70
C VAL A 89 -7.07 -0.05 -7.68
N LEU A 90 -6.27 0.52 -6.79
CA LEU A 90 -6.77 1.48 -5.81
C LEU A 90 -6.75 2.89 -6.40
N LYS A 91 -7.90 3.51 -6.39
CA LYS A 91 -8.06 4.93 -6.72
C LYS A 91 -8.18 5.74 -5.44
N VAL A 92 -7.42 6.82 -5.35
CA VAL A 92 -7.45 7.72 -4.19
C VAL A 92 -8.58 8.71 -4.35
N GLU A 93 -9.39 8.89 -3.31
CA GLU A 93 -10.34 9.99 -3.21
C GLU A 93 -9.63 11.18 -2.57
N LEU A 94 -9.16 12.12 -3.40
CA LEU A 94 -8.44 13.30 -2.92
C LEU A 94 -9.37 14.28 -2.23
N GLU A 95 -8.87 14.91 -1.17
CA GLU A 95 -9.53 16.05 -0.55
C GLU A 95 -9.29 17.30 -1.39
N GLU A 96 -10.24 18.25 -1.35
CA GLU A 96 -10.21 19.45 -2.20
C GLU A 96 -8.94 20.31 -2.04
N ASN A 97 -8.36 20.32 -0.85
CA ASN A 97 -7.18 21.14 -0.55
C ASN A 97 -5.85 20.44 -0.83
N MET A 98 -5.87 19.23 -1.35
CA MET A 98 -4.64 18.51 -1.71
C MET A 98 -4.13 18.94 -3.06
N LEU A 99 -2.91 19.45 -3.11
CA LEU A 99 -2.27 19.95 -4.32
C LEU A 99 -1.24 18.94 -4.87
N PRO A 100 -1.11 18.85 -6.21
CA PRO A 100 -0.09 18.02 -6.85
C PRO A 100 1.32 18.45 -6.45
N GLY A 101 2.24 17.47 -6.44
CA GLY A 101 3.64 17.72 -6.14
C GLY A 101 3.96 17.83 -4.66
N CYS A 102 2.98 17.67 -3.80
CA CYS A 102 3.16 17.69 -2.36
C CYS A 102 3.18 16.27 -1.78
N ALA A 103 3.88 16.12 -0.66
CA ALA A 103 3.83 14.92 0.16
C ALA A 103 2.86 15.14 1.32
N TRP A 104 2.02 14.15 1.56
CA TRP A 104 1.01 14.20 2.61
C TRP A 104 1.18 13.02 3.56
N ARG A 105 0.87 13.22 4.83
CA ARG A 105 0.84 12.11 5.78
C ARG A 105 -0.59 11.65 5.96
N ILE A 106 -0.79 10.35 5.83
CA ILE A 106 -2.09 9.73 6.05
C ILE A 106 -2.03 8.80 7.26
N SER A 107 -3.14 8.73 7.98
CA SER A 107 -3.26 7.94 9.19
C SER A 107 -3.86 6.58 8.88
N MET A 108 -3.20 5.51 9.34
CA MET A 108 -3.80 4.20 9.50
C MET A 108 -4.10 4.00 10.98
N GLU A 109 -5.31 3.56 11.29
CA GLU A 109 -5.78 3.45 12.67
C GLU A 109 -4.93 2.50 13.52
N GLN A 110 -4.57 1.35 12.95
CA GLN A 110 -3.67 0.39 13.61
C GLN A 110 -2.39 0.29 12.80
N PHE A 111 -1.44 1.16 13.11
CA PHE A 111 -0.16 1.20 12.41
C PHE A 111 0.90 0.46 13.23
N ASN A 112 1.05 -0.83 12.94
CA ASN A 112 2.14 -1.66 13.43
C ASN A 112 2.73 -2.43 12.26
N ILE A 113 4.05 -2.61 12.27
CA ILE A 113 4.75 -3.30 11.19
C ILE A 113 5.28 -4.61 11.72
N ILE A 114 4.85 -5.70 11.07
CA ILE A 114 5.30 -7.06 11.37
C ILE A 114 6.20 -7.54 10.24
N TYR A 115 7.30 -8.16 10.59
CA TYR A 115 8.19 -8.82 9.66
C TYR A 115 8.18 -10.33 9.89
N ASP A 116 7.91 -11.09 8.84
CA ASP A 116 7.93 -12.55 8.86
C ASP A 116 9.11 -13.04 8.01
N LYS A 117 10.16 -13.47 8.70
CA LYS A 117 11.38 -13.93 8.05
C LYS A 117 11.15 -15.22 7.25
N MET A 118 10.31 -16.13 7.75
CA MET A 118 10.06 -17.42 7.09
C MET A 118 9.28 -17.26 5.79
N ASN A 119 8.27 -16.41 5.78
CA ASN A 119 7.46 -16.15 4.59
C ASN A 119 7.99 -15.00 3.76
N SER A 120 9.06 -14.35 4.19
CA SER A 120 9.66 -13.18 3.53
C SER A 120 8.61 -12.12 3.21
N ALA A 121 7.89 -11.68 4.24
CA ALA A 121 6.78 -10.77 4.08
C ALA A 121 6.80 -9.66 5.14
N ILE A 122 6.19 -8.53 4.79
CA ILE A 122 5.96 -7.41 5.69
C ILE A 122 4.46 -7.16 5.74
N GLN A 123 3.92 -6.97 6.94
CA GLN A 123 2.53 -6.58 7.14
C GLN A 123 2.46 -5.26 7.87
N ILE A 124 1.70 -4.34 7.33
CA ILE A 124 1.40 -3.04 7.92
C ILE A 124 -0.07 -3.02 8.26
N GLY A 125 -0.39 -2.79 9.53
CA GLY A 125 -1.77 -2.82 10.00
C GLY A 125 -2.21 -4.23 10.38
N LYS A 126 -3.52 -4.41 10.53
CA LYS A 126 -4.11 -5.65 11.00
C LYS A 126 -4.90 -6.36 9.92
N LEU A 127 -4.55 -7.62 9.66
CA LEU A 127 -5.31 -8.50 8.77
C LEU A 127 -6.54 -9.05 9.52
N GLU A 128 -7.71 -8.87 8.94
CA GLU A 128 -8.94 -9.45 9.46
C GLU A 128 -9.56 -10.38 8.43
N PHE A 129 -9.92 -11.59 8.85
CA PHE A 129 -10.42 -12.62 7.94
C PHE A 129 -11.81 -12.32 7.37
N ASN A 130 -12.59 -11.48 8.03
CA ASN A 130 -13.91 -11.08 7.56
C ASN A 130 -13.88 -9.90 6.58
N ARG A 131 -12.71 -9.31 6.35
CA ARG A 131 -12.53 -8.27 5.35
C ARG A 131 -12.18 -8.86 4.00
N LYS A 132 -12.64 -8.21 2.95
CA LYS A 132 -12.25 -8.57 1.58
C LYS A 132 -10.79 -8.17 1.33
N THR A 133 -10.05 -9.06 0.68
CA THR A 133 -8.64 -8.82 0.34
C THR A 133 -8.51 -8.54 -1.14
N TYR A 134 -7.71 -7.55 -1.47
CA TYR A 134 -7.40 -7.15 -2.84
C TYR A 134 -5.91 -7.27 -3.11
N ARG A 135 -5.56 -7.74 -4.30
CA ARG A 135 -4.18 -7.67 -4.77
C ARG A 135 -4.06 -6.46 -5.70
N ILE A 136 -3.22 -5.50 -5.34
CA ILE A 136 -3.06 -4.25 -6.09
C ILE A 136 -1.83 -4.24 -7.00
N PHE A 137 -0.80 -4.99 -6.62
CA PHE A 137 0.39 -5.25 -7.43
C PHE A 137 0.67 -6.74 -7.41
N ASN A 138 1.69 -7.18 -8.16
CA ASN A 138 2.02 -8.60 -8.25
C ASN A 138 2.14 -9.28 -6.87
N ASN A 139 2.76 -8.59 -5.93
CA ASN A 139 3.09 -9.13 -4.62
C ASN A 139 2.60 -8.25 -3.45
N VAL A 140 1.55 -7.47 -3.66
CA VAL A 140 1.00 -6.60 -2.63
C VAL A 140 -0.49 -6.84 -2.45
N PHE A 141 -0.89 -7.10 -1.22
CA PHE A 141 -2.28 -7.34 -0.83
C PHE A 141 -2.71 -6.26 0.15
N VAL A 142 -3.95 -5.81 0.01
CA VAL A 142 -4.50 -4.78 0.89
C VAL A 142 -5.89 -5.15 1.36
N GLN A 143 -6.26 -4.61 2.51
CA GLN A 143 -7.62 -4.61 3.01
C GLN A 143 -8.03 -3.19 3.34
N LEU A 144 -9.25 -2.84 2.99
CA LEU A 144 -9.89 -1.60 3.40
C LEU A 144 -10.89 -1.89 4.51
N ASP A 145 -11.08 -0.94 5.41
CA ASP A 145 -12.13 -1.07 6.42
C ASP A 145 -13.53 -0.76 5.84
N SER A 146 -14.55 -0.80 6.67
CA SER A 146 -15.94 -0.58 6.24
C SER A 146 -16.18 0.82 5.70
N GLU A 147 -15.32 1.77 5.98
CA GLU A 147 -15.39 3.15 5.49
C GLU A 147 -14.43 3.42 4.34
N ASN A 148 -13.79 2.38 3.81
CA ASN A 148 -12.82 2.44 2.71
C ASN A 148 -11.50 3.14 3.03
N TYR A 149 -11.13 3.19 4.31
CA TYR A 149 -9.78 3.58 4.72
C TYR A 149 -8.85 2.37 4.68
N MET A 150 -7.57 2.62 4.45
CA MET A 150 -6.56 1.56 4.44
C MET A 150 -6.44 0.92 5.82
N ALA A 151 -6.61 -0.39 5.89
CA ALA A 151 -6.57 -1.13 7.14
C ALA A 151 -5.39 -2.09 7.25
N CYS A 152 -4.94 -2.65 6.13
CA CYS A 152 -3.83 -3.60 6.11
C CYS A 152 -3.13 -3.59 4.76
N ILE A 153 -1.81 -3.69 4.79
CA ILE A 153 -0.98 -3.87 3.58
C ILE A 153 -0.03 -5.03 3.86
N ILE A 154 0.00 -6.01 2.95
CA ILE A 154 0.96 -7.11 3.02
C ILE A 154 1.80 -7.08 1.76
N ILE A 155 3.12 -7.05 1.92
CA ILE A 155 4.08 -7.08 0.83
C ILE A 155 4.89 -8.35 0.95
N THR A 156 4.85 -9.19 -0.07
CA THR A 156 5.61 -10.45 -0.10
C THR A 156 6.85 -10.30 -0.95
N ARG A 157 7.87 -11.08 -0.65
CA ARG A 157 9.17 -11.03 -1.35
C ARG A 157 9.26 -12.01 -2.52
N ILE A 158 8.15 -12.48 -2.96
CA ILE A 158 8.10 -13.53 -3.99
C ILE A 158 8.31 -12.95 -5.38
#